data_71b793f43509a5af652c6509eb027cfe
#
_entry.id   71b793f43509a5af652c6509eb027cfe
#
_cell.length_a   1.000
_cell.length_b   1.000
_cell.length_c   1.000
_cell.angle_alpha   90.00
_cell.angle_beta   90.00
_cell.angle_gamma   90.00
#
_symmetry.space_group_name_H-M   'P 1'
#
loop_
_entity.id
_entity.type
_entity.pdbx_description
1 polymer ?
#
loop_
_entity_poly.entity_id
_entity_poly.type
_entity_poly.pdbx_seq_one_letter_code
_entity_poly.pdbx_strand_id
1 'polypeptide(L)'
;EMFLTSVSLAVAAIPEGLPAIVTIMLSIGVQKMARHKAIVKHLTSVETLGCASVICSDKTGTLTQNRMTVVETHGDRENLFRLFLLCNDRASPTENALAEKGEAERAYAPEPRVAEVPFDSKRKYMITVHKTKSGYLSVLKGAPDVILPMCRGAAGAAEKASEMAQRALRVLGFAYAETETLPAAPEKLSYTFCGLAGLIDPPRAESYEAVKACRRAGIKVVMITGDHVVTASGIARELGILTDGDRAITGAELDAMTDDELDAAVEQIAVYARVSPENK
;
A
#
# COMPACT_ATOMS: atom_id res chain seq x y z
N GLU A 1 62.43 39.23 -6.68
CA GLU A 1 61.24 40.10 -6.85
C GLU A 1 60.21 39.50 -7.77
N MET A 2 60.54 38.96 -8.96
CA MET A 2 59.55 38.31 -9.86
C MET A 2 58.74 37.16 -9.21
N PHE A 3 59.35 36.33 -8.36
CA PHE A 3 58.70 35.25 -7.67
C PHE A 3 57.58 35.74 -6.70
N LEU A 4 57.93 36.78 -5.91
CA LEU A 4 56.95 37.38 -4.98
C LEU A 4 55.81 38.06 -5.72
N THR A 5 56.08 38.71 -6.83
CA THR A 5 55.04 39.31 -7.67
C THR A 5 54.16 38.27 -8.30
N SER A 6 54.69 37.14 -8.76
CA SER A 6 53.92 36.02 -9.31
C SER A 6 53.04 35.37 -8.26
N VAL A 7 53.53 35.15 -7.03
CA VAL A 7 52.73 34.61 -5.92
C VAL A 7 51.61 35.57 -5.52
N SER A 8 51.92 36.89 -5.42
CA SER A 8 50.91 37.90 -5.10
C SER A 8 49.80 37.96 -6.17
N LEU A 9 50.18 37.85 -7.44
CA LEU A 9 49.22 37.82 -8.55
C LEU A 9 48.35 36.54 -8.53
N ALA A 10 48.95 35.38 -8.22
CA ALA A 10 48.23 34.12 -8.09
C ALA A 10 47.25 34.15 -6.92
N VAL A 11 47.62 34.71 -5.76
CA VAL A 11 46.73 34.89 -4.62
C VAL A 11 45.60 35.87 -4.94
N ALA A 12 45.90 36.98 -5.62
CA ALA A 12 44.87 37.95 -6.02
C ALA A 12 43.85 37.41 -7.03
N ALA A 13 44.21 36.35 -7.77
CA ALA A 13 43.33 35.69 -8.71
C ALA A 13 42.34 34.69 -8.02
N ILE A 14 42.53 34.40 -6.72
CA ILE A 14 41.63 33.52 -5.98
C ILE A 14 40.34 34.30 -5.62
N PRO A 15 39.16 33.84 -6.07
CA PRO A 15 37.91 34.53 -5.75
C PRO A 15 37.50 34.23 -4.29
N GLU A 16 38.04 34.98 -3.33
CA GLU A 16 37.83 34.76 -1.88
C GLU A 16 36.37 34.82 -1.45
N GLY A 17 35.51 35.53 -2.21
CA GLY A 17 34.07 35.61 -1.95
C GLY A 17 33.28 34.39 -2.38
N LEU A 18 33.81 33.48 -3.21
CA LEU A 18 33.05 32.34 -3.76
C LEU A 18 32.55 31.37 -2.70
N PRO A 19 33.36 30.94 -1.70
CA PRO A 19 32.87 30.05 -0.64
C PRO A 19 31.73 30.67 0.18
N ALA A 20 31.80 31.97 0.46
CA ALA A 20 30.76 32.68 1.19
C ALA A 20 29.45 32.74 0.39
N ILE A 21 29.52 33.06 -0.90
CA ILE A 21 28.33 33.07 -1.77
C ILE A 21 27.70 31.70 -1.88
N VAL A 22 28.48 30.63 -2.09
CA VAL A 22 27.99 29.26 -2.16
C VAL A 22 27.30 28.87 -0.86
N THR A 23 27.90 29.18 0.31
CA THR A 23 27.31 28.87 1.61
C THR A 23 25.98 29.59 1.83
N ILE A 24 25.91 30.87 1.45
CA ILE A 24 24.64 31.66 1.54
C ILE A 24 23.57 31.04 0.64
N MET A 25 23.90 30.73 -0.62
CA MET A 25 22.94 30.11 -1.56
C MET A 25 22.43 28.78 -1.06
N LEU A 26 23.27 27.88 -0.55
CA LEU A 26 22.88 26.60 0.04
C LEU A 26 22.03 26.81 1.29
N SER A 27 22.35 27.81 2.13
CA SER A 27 21.56 28.13 3.33
C SER A 27 20.15 28.60 2.98
N ILE A 28 19.97 29.40 1.93
CA ILE A 28 18.67 29.81 1.41
C ILE A 28 17.90 28.55 0.90
N GLY A 29 18.58 27.65 0.21
CA GLY A 29 18.02 26.36 -0.22
C GLY A 29 17.50 25.53 0.94
N VAL A 30 18.31 25.37 2.00
CA VAL A 30 17.90 24.65 3.23
C VAL A 30 16.67 25.30 3.90
N GLN A 31 16.65 26.64 4.01
CA GLN A 31 15.49 27.33 4.57
C GLN A 31 14.20 27.08 3.75
N LYS A 32 14.31 27.08 2.43
CA LYS A 32 13.19 26.77 1.54
C LYS A 32 12.71 25.33 1.72
N MET A 33 13.63 24.37 1.83
CA MET A 33 13.30 22.97 2.10
C MET A 33 12.66 22.78 3.47
N ALA A 34 13.16 23.46 4.50
CA ALA A 34 12.58 23.43 5.86
C ALA A 34 11.12 23.90 5.89
N ARG A 35 10.76 24.93 5.10
CA ARG A 35 9.37 25.37 4.92
C ARG A 35 8.46 24.28 4.35
N HIS A 36 9.03 23.38 3.55
CA HIS A 36 8.35 22.19 3.02
C HIS A 36 8.52 20.94 3.91
N LYS A 37 8.91 21.12 5.19
CA LYS A 37 9.09 20.05 6.18
C LYS A 37 10.19 19.05 5.82
N ALA A 38 11.12 19.41 4.93
CA ALA A 38 12.29 18.63 4.58
C ALA A 38 13.46 19.04 5.48
N ILE A 39 14.03 18.10 6.23
CA ILE A 39 15.17 18.33 7.11
C ILE A 39 16.46 17.93 6.37
N VAL A 40 17.31 18.90 6.10
CA VAL A 40 18.62 18.70 5.46
C VAL A 40 19.70 18.61 6.53
N LYS A 41 20.41 17.48 6.58
CA LYS A 41 21.50 17.25 7.55
C LYS A 41 22.84 17.82 7.11
N HIS A 42 23.09 17.88 5.80
CA HIS A 42 24.33 18.38 5.21
C HIS A 42 24.02 19.39 4.11
N LEU A 43 24.67 20.55 4.13
CA LEU A 43 24.43 21.62 3.16
C LEU A 43 24.66 21.18 1.70
N THR A 44 25.65 20.34 1.47
CA THR A 44 25.97 19.80 0.13
C THR A 44 24.85 18.90 -0.42
N SER A 45 24.03 18.31 0.43
CA SER A 45 22.89 17.48 0.00
C SER A 45 21.83 18.26 -0.77
N VAL A 46 21.76 19.58 -0.60
CA VAL A 46 20.83 20.45 -1.35
C VAL A 46 21.21 20.47 -2.84
N GLU A 47 22.49 20.54 -3.14
CA GLU A 47 22.99 20.53 -4.51
C GLU A 47 22.76 19.17 -5.18
N THR A 48 23.13 18.08 -4.49
CA THR A 48 22.92 16.71 -4.97
C THR A 48 21.43 16.43 -5.25
N LEU A 49 20.55 16.87 -4.35
CA LEU A 49 19.10 16.71 -4.55
C LEU A 49 18.59 17.55 -5.73
N GLY A 50 19.18 18.75 -5.95
CA GLY A 50 18.84 19.61 -7.08
C GLY A 50 19.21 19.02 -8.45
N CYS A 51 20.14 18.07 -8.49
CA CYS A 51 20.59 17.38 -9.70
C CYS A 51 19.95 16.00 -9.89
N ALA A 52 19.06 15.59 -8.99
CA ALA A 52 18.42 14.27 -9.08
C ALA A 52 17.52 14.19 -10.33
N SER A 53 17.75 13.18 -11.16
CA SER A 53 16.94 12.86 -12.34
C SER A 53 15.94 11.74 -12.09
N VAL A 54 16.17 10.92 -11.06
CA VAL A 54 15.33 9.79 -10.67
C VAL A 54 15.07 9.81 -9.16
N ILE A 55 13.83 9.53 -8.77
CA ILE A 55 13.43 9.34 -7.38
C ILE A 55 12.88 7.94 -7.22
N CYS A 56 13.56 7.11 -6.42
CA CYS A 56 13.07 5.80 -6.02
C CYS A 56 12.25 5.94 -4.73
N SER A 57 10.96 5.59 -4.78
CA SER A 57 10.05 5.74 -3.66
C SER A 57 9.50 4.40 -3.21
N ASP A 58 9.53 4.15 -1.90
CA ASP A 58 8.78 3.02 -1.33
C ASP A 58 7.28 3.29 -1.45
N LYS A 59 6.50 2.24 -1.68
CA LYS A 59 5.04 2.33 -1.73
C LYS A 59 4.44 2.57 -0.34
N THR A 60 4.74 1.65 0.59
CA THR A 60 4.02 1.57 1.87
C THR A 60 4.46 2.64 2.85
N GLY A 61 3.52 3.47 3.30
CA GLY A 61 3.77 4.56 4.25
C GLY A 61 4.46 5.79 3.66
N THR A 62 4.94 5.73 2.41
CA THR A 62 5.50 6.86 1.66
C THR A 62 4.50 7.37 0.64
N LEU A 63 4.23 6.60 -0.40
CA LEU A 63 3.23 6.93 -1.42
C LEU A 63 1.81 6.66 -0.94
N THR A 64 1.62 5.69 -0.04
CA THR A 64 0.33 5.31 0.53
C THR A 64 0.24 5.68 2.01
N GLN A 65 -0.97 5.60 2.56
CA GLN A 65 -1.26 6.03 3.93
C GLN A 65 -0.77 5.05 5.00
N ASN A 66 -0.34 3.83 4.62
CA ASN A 66 -0.08 2.71 5.51
C ASN A 66 -1.31 2.36 6.38
N ARG A 67 -2.49 2.52 5.81
CA ARG A 67 -3.77 2.26 6.47
C ARG A 67 -4.70 1.56 5.49
N MET A 68 -5.07 0.32 5.82
CA MET A 68 -6.07 -0.38 5.03
C MET A 68 -7.42 0.34 5.11
N THR A 69 -8.13 0.40 4.00
CA THR A 69 -9.46 1.03 3.91
C THR A 69 -10.38 0.15 3.06
N VAL A 70 -11.62 -0.04 3.50
CA VAL A 70 -12.65 -0.70 2.70
C VAL A 70 -13.17 0.30 1.66
N VAL A 71 -12.86 0.07 0.39
CA VAL A 71 -13.22 0.98 -0.71
C VAL A 71 -14.39 0.46 -1.54
N GLU A 72 -14.64 -0.83 -1.52
CA GLU A 72 -15.74 -1.45 -2.27
C GLU A 72 -16.37 -2.57 -1.48
N THR A 73 -17.70 -2.71 -1.60
CA THR A 73 -18.46 -3.83 -1.02
C THR A 73 -19.44 -4.36 -2.06
N HIS A 74 -19.69 -5.67 -2.04
CA HIS A 74 -20.67 -6.35 -2.88
C HIS A 74 -21.50 -7.32 -2.05
N GLY A 75 -22.81 -7.40 -2.31
CA GLY A 75 -23.74 -8.26 -1.58
C GLY A 75 -24.70 -7.48 -0.68
N ASP A 76 -25.21 -8.13 0.35
CA ASP A 76 -26.13 -7.55 1.33
C ASP A 76 -25.39 -6.61 2.28
N ARG A 77 -25.42 -5.31 1.98
CA ARG A 77 -24.64 -4.29 2.69
C ARG A 77 -24.97 -4.20 4.17
N GLU A 78 -26.22 -4.27 4.55
CA GLU A 78 -26.64 -4.11 5.95
C GLU A 78 -26.10 -5.25 6.81
N ASN A 79 -26.33 -6.48 6.41
CA ASN A 79 -25.80 -7.64 7.08
C ASN A 79 -24.27 -7.68 6.99
N LEU A 80 -23.68 -7.35 5.85
CA LEU A 80 -22.24 -7.37 5.65
C LEU A 80 -21.51 -6.47 6.67
N PHE A 81 -21.98 -5.25 6.89
CA PHE A 81 -21.38 -4.32 7.86
C PHE A 81 -21.54 -4.83 9.31
N ARG A 82 -22.62 -5.49 9.64
CA ARG A 82 -22.77 -6.18 10.92
C ARG A 82 -21.76 -7.32 11.08
N LEU A 83 -21.55 -8.12 10.02
CA LEU A 83 -20.55 -9.20 10.04
C LEU A 83 -19.11 -8.66 10.17
N PHE A 84 -18.82 -7.45 9.66
CA PHE A 84 -17.53 -6.79 9.86
C PHE A 84 -17.21 -6.56 11.34
N LEU A 85 -18.21 -6.26 12.15
CA LEU A 85 -18.05 -6.06 13.59
C LEU A 85 -18.01 -7.37 14.36
N LEU A 86 -18.86 -8.34 14.00
CA LEU A 86 -18.96 -9.62 14.70
C LEU A 86 -17.71 -10.48 14.52
N CYS A 87 -17.20 -10.62 13.28
CA CYS A 87 -16.03 -11.44 13.01
C CYS A 87 -14.76 -10.58 12.93
N ASN A 88 -14.37 -9.98 14.08
CA ASN A 88 -13.31 -9.01 14.15
C ASN A 88 -12.64 -9.01 15.53
N ASP A 89 -11.30 -9.05 15.57
CA ASP A 89 -10.49 -8.98 16.80
C ASP A 89 -9.72 -7.64 16.88
N ARG A 90 -9.79 -6.79 15.83
CA ARG A 90 -9.01 -5.55 15.69
C ARG A 90 -7.50 -5.75 15.83
N ALA A 91 -7.02 -6.96 15.53
CA ALA A 91 -5.63 -7.35 15.69
C ALA A 91 -4.74 -6.98 14.48
N SER A 92 -5.36 -6.58 13.36
CA SER A 92 -4.64 -6.26 12.12
C SER A 92 -5.19 -5.00 11.45
N PRO A 93 -4.39 -4.32 10.59
CA PRO A 93 -4.87 -3.18 9.80
C PRO A 93 -6.11 -3.50 8.95
N THR A 94 -6.22 -4.72 8.45
CA THR A 94 -7.37 -5.20 7.68
C THR A 94 -8.64 -5.25 8.55
N GLU A 95 -8.52 -5.76 9.76
CA GLU A 95 -9.64 -5.84 10.70
C GLU A 95 -10.07 -4.48 11.23
N ASN A 96 -9.11 -3.59 11.49
CA ASN A 96 -9.41 -2.21 11.85
C ASN A 96 -10.21 -1.50 10.76
N ALA A 97 -9.81 -1.67 9.48
CA ALA A 97 -10.54 -1.10 8.35
C ALA A 97 -11.98 -1.60 8.22
N LEU A 98 -12.20 -2.89 8.47
CA LEU A 98 -13.54 -3.48 8.48
C LEU A 98 -14.39 -2.92 9.63
N ALA A 99 -13.82 -2.87 10.85
CA ALA A 99 -14.50 -2.33 12.01
C ALA A 99 -14.87 -0.85 11.82
N GLU A 100 -13.92 -0.02 11.39
CA GLU A 100 -14.15 1.39 11.08
C GLU A 100 -15.26 1.59 10.03
N LYS A 101 -15.28 0.75 8.99
CA LYS A 101 -16.34 0.80 7.98
C LYS A 101 -17.69 0.43 8.55
N GLY A 102 -17.78 -0.65 9.34
CA GLY A 102 -19.02 -1.07 10.01
C GLY A 102 -19.57 0.01 10.95
N GLU A 103 -18.69 0.64 11.76
CA GLU A 103 -19.05 1.74 12.66
C GLU A 103 -19.50 2.98 11.92
N ALA A 104 -18.81 3.37 10.83
CA ALA A 104 -19.19 4.50 10.00
C ALA A 104 -20.58 4.35 9.36
N GLU A 105 -20.94 3.11 8.99
CA GLU A 105 -22.26 2.78 8.45
C GLU A 105 -23.30 2.51 9.58
N ARG A 106 -22.93 2.77 10.83
CA ARG A 106 -23.78 2.59 12.02
C ARG A 106 -24.32 1.18 12.19
N ALA A 107 -23.56 0.17 11.78
CA ALA A 107 -23.91 -1.23 11.96
C ALA A 107 -24.01 -1.55 13.47
N TYR A 108 -25.01 -2.34 13.83
CA TYR A 108 -25.25 -2.75 15.20
C TYR A 108 -25.04 -4.26 15.35
N ALA A 109 -24.16 -4.64 16.25
CA ALA A 109 -23.75 -6.03 16.46
C ALA A 109 -23.66 -6.33 17.98
N PRO A 110 -24.82 -6.48 18.67
CA PRO A 110 -24.87 -6.63 20.12
C PRO A 110 -24.61 -8.07 20.59
N GLU A 111 -24.52 -9.03 19.68
CA GLU A 111 -24.47 -10.44 19.98
C GLU A 111 -23.12 -10.82 20.60
N PRO A 112 -23.10 -11.34 21.85
CA PRO A 112 -21.86 -11.73 22.49
C PRO A 112 -21.24 -12.95 21.80
N ARG A 113 -19.93 -12.89 21.57
CA ARG A 113 -19.13 -14.01 21.07
C ARG A 113 -19.05 -15.09 22.16
N VAL A 114 -19.33 -16.33 21.79
CA VAL A 114 -19.31 -17.50 22.70
C VAL A 114 -18.33 -18.57 22.28
N ALA A 115 -17.92 -18.61 21.01
CA ALA A 115 -16.88 -19.50 20.50
C ALA A 115 -16.23 -18.89 19.26
N GLU A 116 -15.04 -19.40 18.91
CA GLU A 116 -14.32 -18.98 17.72
C GLU A 116 -13.43 -20.09 17.17
N VAL A 117 -13.15 -20.00 15.87
CA VAL A 117 -12.05 -20.64 15.17
C VAL A 117 -11.15 -19.49 14.70
N PRO A 118 -10.01 -19.24 15.37
CA PRO A 118 -9.17 -18.10 15.07
C PRO A 118 -8.58 -18.18 13.66
N PHE A 119 -8.17 -17.04 13.12
CA PHE A 119 -7.53 -16.98 11.80
C PHE A 119 -6.25 -17.83 11.77
N ASP A 120 -6.11 -18.59 10.73
CA ASP A 120 -4.89 -19.34 10.42
C ASP A 120 -4.48 -19.11 8.96
N SER A 121 -3.20 -18.82 8.73
CA SER A 121 -2.67 -18.49 7.41
C SER A 121 -2.73 -19.64 6.39
N LYS A 122 -2.76 -20.89 6.86
CA LYS A 122 -2.93 -22.06 6.00
C LYS A 122 -4.40 -22.26 5.62
N ARG A 123 -5.31 -22.08 6.58
CA ARG A 123 -6.76 -22.18 6.36
C ARG A 123 -7.33 -20.94 5.66
N LYS A 124 -6.71 -19.77 5.83
CA LYS A 124 -7.11 -18.48 5.26
C LYS A 124 -8.52 -18.02 5.61
N TYR A 125 -9.10 -18.50 6.70
CA TYR A 125 -10.38 -18.05 7.22
C TYR A 125 -10.41 -18.01 8.75
N MET A 126 -11.42 -17.32 9.28
CA MET A 126 -11.78 -17.20 10.68
C MET A 126 -13.29 -17.41 10.81
N ILE A 127 -13.72 -18.01 11.92
CA ILE A 127 -15.14 -18.15 12.27
C ILE A 127 -15.33 -17.64 13.69
N THR A 128 -16.38 -16.84 13.90
CA THR A 128 -16.84 -16.46 15.23
C THR A 128 -18.27 -16.92 15.43
N VAL A 129 -18.60 -17.39 16.63
CA VAL A 129 -19.96 -17.86 16.98
C VAL A 129 -20.52 -16.93 18.05
N HIS A 130 -21.70 -16.41 17.79
CA HIS A 130 -22.41 -15.45 18.64
C HIS A 130 -23.73 -15.97 19.12
N LYS A 131 -24.08 -15.65 20.37
CA LYS A 131 -25.38 -16.01 20.92
C LYS A 131 -26.43 -14.98 20.49
N THR A 132 -27.50 -15.45 19.89
CA THR A 132 -28.68 -14.65 19.52
C THR A 132 -29.85 -14.93 20.41
N LYS A 133 -30.97 -14.24 20.23
CA LYS A 133 -32.21 -14.49 20.98
C LYS A 133 -32.84 -15.84 20.64
N SER A 134 -32.63 -16.36 19.43
CA SER A 134 -33.24 -17.56 18.88
C SER A 134 -32.26 -18.73 18.70
N GLY A 135 -31.01 -18.60 19.12
CA GLY A 135 -29.98 -19.63 18.93
C GLY A 135 -28.59 -19.06 18.81
N TYR A 136 -27.88 -19.45 17.79
CA TYR A 136 -26.47 -19.03 17.55
C TYR A 136 -26.27 -18.58 16.08
N LEU A 137 -25.48 -17.57 15.92
CA LEU A 137 -25.04 -17.04 14.63
C LEU A 137 -23.54 -17.31 14.47
N SER A 138 -23.17 -18.14 13.51
CA SER A 138 -21.79 -18.36 13.11
C SER A 138 -21.46 -17.45 11.95
N VAL A 139 -20.39 -16.68 12.07
CA VAL A 139 -19.90 -15.75 11.04
C VAL A 139 -18.57 -16.26 10.50
N LEU A 140 -18.48 -16.44 9.19
CA LEU A 140 -17.30 -16.88 8.46
C LEU A 140 -16.71 -15.69 7.68
N LYS A 141 -15.42 -15.40 7.90
CA LYS A 141 -14.64 -14.41 7.18
C LYS A 141 -13.38 -15.06 6.62
N GLY A 142 -13.06 -14.83 5.35
CA GLY A 142 -11.84 -15.39 4.77
C GLY A 142 -11.59 -15.03 3.32
N ALA A 143 -10.56 -15.64 2.75
CA ALA A 143 -10.25 -15.51 1.34
C ALA A 143 -11.39 -16.10 0.48
N PRO A 144 -11.83 -15.40 -0.58
CA PRO A 144 -12.96 -15.83 -1.39
C PRO A 144 -12.80 -17.24 -1.97
N ASP A 145 -11.60 -17.57 -2.47
CA ASP A 145 -11.24 -18.88 -3.03
C ASP A 145 -11.49 -20.04 -2.03
N VAL A 146 -11.38 -19.76 -0.74
CA VAL A 146 -11.51 -20.76 0.32
C VAL A 146 -12.96 -20.82 0.86
N ILE A 147 -13.61 -19.67 1.06
CA ILE A 147 -14.91 -19.68 1.72
C ILE A 147 -16.10 -19.88 0.77
N LEU A 148 -16.00 -19.46 -0.50
CA LEU A 148 -17.10 -19.60 -1.46
C LEU A 148 -17.56 -21.06 -1.65
N PRO A 149 -16.67 -22.06 -1.68
CA PRO A 149 -17.08 -23.47 -1.73
C PRO A 149 -17.89 -23.93 -0.49
N MET A 150 -17.76 -23.24 0.65
CA MET A 150 -18.51 -23.54 1.88
C MET A 150 -19.87 -22.84 1.92
N CYS A 151 -20.18 -22.02 0.92
CA CYS A 151 -21.34 -21.13 0.92
C CYS A 151 -22.42 -21.54 -0.08
N ARG A 152 -23.68 -21.28 0.31
CA ARG A 152 -24.83 -21.26 -0.58
C ARG A 152 -25.08 -19.82 -1.05
N GLY A 153 -25.68 -19.63 -2.22
CA GLY A 153 -26.07 -18.32 -2.73
C GLY A 153 -24.89 -17.46 -3.22
N ALA A 154 -23.75 -18.08 -3.50
CA ALA A 154 -22.54 -17.40 -3.92
C ALA A 154 -22.40 -17.24 -5.45
N ALA A 155 -23.51 -17.34 -6.22
CA ALA A 155 -23.47 -17.22 -7.67
C ALA A 155 -22.90 -15.85 -8.09
N GLY A 156 -21.91 -15.84 -9.01
CA GLY A 156 -21.23 -14.62 -9.48
C GLY A 156 -20.24 -14.00 -8.50
N ALA A 157 -20.12 -14.53 -7.27
CA ALA A 157 -19.22 -13.97 -6.27
C ALA A 157 -17.75 -14.21 -6.59
N ALA A 158 -17.42 -15.33 -7.23
CA ALA A 158 -16.05 -15.64 -7.63
C ALA A 158 -15.56 -14.70 -8.74
N GLU A 159 -16.40 -14.44 -9.74
CA GLU A 159 -16.13 -13.50 -10.82
C GLU A 159 -15.96 -12.08 -10.26
N LYS A 160 -16.85 -11.66 -9.36
CA LYS A 160 -16.76 -10.35 -8.72
C LYS A 160 -15.50 -10.21 -7.86
N ALA A 161 -15.15 -11.25 -7.10
CA ALA A 161 -13.90 -11.26 -6.33
C ALA A 161 -12.67 -11.15 -7.23
N SER A 162 -12.68 -11.83 -8.39
CA SER A 162 -11.62 -11.74 -9.39
C SER A 162 -11.52 -10.34 -10.00
N GLU A 163 -12.64 -9.72 -10.37
CA GLU A 163 -12.68 -8.34 -10.87
C GLU A 163 -12.10 -7.36 -9.85
N MET A 164 -12.48 -7.46 -8.58
CA MET A 164 -11.94 -6.64 -7.50
C MET A 164 -10.44 -6.86 -7.31
N ALA A 165 -9.98 -8.12 -7.37
CA ALA A 165 -8.57 -8.46 -7.25
C ALA A 165 -7.73 -7.93 -8.43
N GLN A 166 -8.27 -7.92 -9.65
CA GLN A 166 -7.61 -7.32 -10.83
C GLN A 166 -7.40 -5.80 -10.68
N ARG A 167 -8.24 -5.13 -9.88
CA ARG A 167 -8.08 -3.72 -9.49
C ARG A 167 -7.20 -3.53 -8.26
N ALA A 168 -6.37 -4.52 -7.95
CA ALA A 168 -5.41 -4.51 -6.84
C ALA A 168 -6.06 -4.45 -5.43
N LEU A 169 -7.34 -4.80 -5.30
CA LEU A 169 -7.99 -4.86 -4.00
C LEU A 169 -7.66 -6.18 -3.29
N ARG A 170 -7.42 -6.10 -1.99
CA ARG A 170 -7.46 -7.26 -1.12
C ARG A 170 -8.92 -7.62 -0.87
N VAL A 171 -9.37 -8.75 -1.38
CA VAL A 171 -10.76 -9.17 -1.27
C VAL A 171 -10.94 -10.14 -0.11
N LEU A 172 -11.94 -9.87 0.74
CA LEU A 172 -12.42 -10.77 1.78
C LEU A 172 -13.88 -11.09 1.53
N GLY A 173 -14.25 -12.36 1.70
CA GLY A 173 -15.61 -12.80 1.67
C GLY A 173 -16.16 -13.00 3.07
N PHE A 174 -17.48 -12.83 3.19
CA PHE A 174 -18.25 -12.98 4.42
C PHE A 174 -19.46 -13.85 4.18
N ALA A 175 -19.72 -14.71 5.15
CA ALA A 175 -20.88 -15.58 5.16
C ALA A 175 -21.35 -15.84 6.59
N TYR A 176 -22.57 -16.32 6.76
CA TYR A 176 -23.13 -16.63 8.06
C TYR A 176 -23.96 -17.94 8.03
N ALA A 177 -24.13 -18.55 9.18
CA ALA A 177 -25.02 -19.68 9.40
C ALA A 177 -25.74 -19.53 10.76
N GLU A 178 -27.02 -19.82 10.80
CA GLU A 178 -27.81 -19.83 12.02
C GLU A 178 -28.05 -21.26 12.47
N THR A 179 -27.97 -21.50 13.78
CA THR A 179 -28.18 -22.80 14.40
C THR A 179 -28.98 -22.65 15.71
N GLU A 180 -29.81 -23.63 16.07
CA GLU A 180 -30.55 -23.62 17.33
C GLU A 180 -29.65 -23.92 18.54
N THR A 181 -28.61 -24.73 18.33
CA THR A 181 -27.66 -25.14 19.35
C THR A 181 -26.26 -24.68 19.01
N LEU A 182 -25.40 -24.57 20.03
CA LEU A 182 -24.00 -24.22 19.84
C LEU A 182 -23.31 -25.28 18.96
N PRO A 183 -22.77 -24.90 17.78
CA PRO A 183 -22.18 -25.87 16.88
C PRO A 183 -20.85 -26.40 17.44
N ALA A 184 -20.74 -27.75 17.53
CA ALA A 184 -19.52 -28.41 17.98
C ALA A 184 -18.35 -28.30 16.95
N ALA A 185 -18.69 -28.14 15.66
CA ALA A 185 -17.72 -28.00 14.57
C ALA A 185 -18.23 -26.92 13.59
N PRO A 186 -18.01 -25.61 13.89
CA PRO A 186 -18.49 -24.51 13.05
C PRO A 186 -17.98 -24.58 11.61
N GLU A 187 -16.80 -25.11 11.38
CA GLU A 187 -16.19 -25.28 10.05
C GLU A 187 -16.93 -26.26 9.14
N LYS A 188 -17.82 -27.10 9.69
CA LYS A 188 -18.63 -28.07 8.93
C LYS A 188 -20.04 -27.58 8.60
N LEU A 189 -20.36 -26.35 9.01
CA LEU A 189 -21.67 -25.77 8.71
C LEU A 189 -21.77 -25.39 7.22
N SER A 190 -22.98 -25.37 6.71
CA SER A 190 -23.29 -24.80 5.41
C SER A 190 -23.64 -23.32 5.58
N TYR A 191 -22.79 -22.44 5.08
CA TYR A 191 -22.92 -21.00 5.22
C TYR A 191 -23.79 -20.38 4.12
N THR A 192 -24.47 -19.29 4.42
CA THR A 192 -25.12 -18.43 3.45
C THR A 192 -24.17 -17.29 3.12
N PHE A 193 -23.84 -17.11 1.84
CA PHE A 193 -22.99 -16.02 1.40
C PHE A 193 -23.66 -14.68 1.66
N CYS A 194 -22.92 -13.73 2.25
CA CYS A 194 -23.40 -12.39 2.56
C CYS A 194 -22.82 -11.35 1.60
N GLY A 195 -21.53 -11.41 1.35
CA GLY A 195 -20.91 -10.44 0.46
C GLY A 195 -19.38 -10.45 0.47
N LEU A 196 -18.82 -9.53 -0.30
CA LEU A 196 -17.39 -9.27 -0.43
C LEU A 196 -17.05 -7.88 0.08
N ALA A 197 -15.85 -7.75 0.64
CA ALA A 197 -15.20 -6.48 0.95
C ALA A 197 -13.88 -6.37 0.20
N GLY A 198 -13.70 -5.30 -0.54
CA GLY A 198 -12.44 -4.95 -1.20
C GLY A 198 -11.72 -3.85 -0.42
N LEU A 199 -10.49 -4.14 -0.03
CA LEU A 199 -9.66 -3.27 0.79
C LEU A 199 -8.38 -2.91 0.02
N ILE A 200 -7.90 -1.70 0.25
CA ILE A 200 -6.63 -1.22 -0.27
C ILE A 200 -5.97 -0.30 0.75
N ASP A 201 -4.65 -0.16 0.70
CA ASP A 201 -3.93 0.95 1.32
C ASP A 201 -3.87 2.09 0.30
N PRO A 202 -4.72 3.13 0.45
CA PRO A 202 -4.88 4.14 -0.59
C PRO A 202 -3.66 5.05 -0.69
N PRO A 203 -3.39 5.61 -1.89
CA PRO A 203 -2.42 6.67 -2.05
C PRO A 203 -2.72 7.88 -1.15
N ARG A 204 -1.67 8.58 -0.74
CA ARG A 204 -1.83 9.89 -0.08
C ARG A 204 -2.25 10.93 -1.10
N ALA A 205 -3.09 11.87 -0.70
CA ALA A 205 -3.49 12.98 -1.58
C ALA A 205 -2.28 13.79 -2.08
N GLU A 206 -1.30 13.98 -1.21
CA GLU A 206 -0.05 14.70 -1.53
C GLU A 206 0.82 13.97 -2.55
N SER A 207 0.72 12.63 -2.63
CA SER A 207 1.51 11.82 -3.56
C SER A 207 1.15 12.09 -5.02
N TYR A 208 -0.13 12.38 -5.31
CA TYR A 208 -0.56 12.73 -6.68
C TYR A 208 0.10 14.02 -7.16
N GLU A 209 0.10 15.05 -6.33
CA GLU A 209 0.70 16.33 -6.69
C GLU A 209 2.23 16.25 -6.72
N ALA A 210 2.84 15.48 -5.82
CA ALA A 210 4.29 15.25 -5.80
C ALA A 210 4.76 14.55 -7.08
N VAL A 211 4.11 13.47 -7.51
CA VAL A 211 4.45 12.75 -8.75
C VAL A 211 4.28 13.67 -9.97
N LYS A 212 3.18 14.43 -10.05
CA LYS A 212 2.99 15.42 -11.12
C LYS A 212 4.08 16.49 -11.13
N ALA A 213 4.51 16.96 -9.96
CA ALA A 213 5.58 17.96 -9.86
C ALA A 213 6.92 17.40 -10.34
N CYS A 214 7.27 16.17 -9.94
CA CYS A 214 8.47 15.48 -10.44
C CYS A 214 8.44 15.34 -11.96
N ARG A 215 7.34 14.88 -12.54
CA ARG A 215 7.20 14.75 -14.01
C ARG A 215 7.37 16.09 -14.74
N ARG A 216 6.77 17.17 -14.20
CA ARG A 216 6.93 18.52 -14.79
C ARG A 216 8.38 19.02 -14.73
N ALA A 217 9.14 18.57 -13.72
CA ALA A 217 10.55 18.88 -13.56
C ALA A 217 11.48 17.96 -14.38
N GLY A 218 10.93 16.99 -15.14
CA GLY A 218 11.72 15.99 -15.87
C GLY A 218 12.34 14.92 -14.97
N ILE A 219 11.87 14.78 -13.73
CA ILE A 219 12.35 13.79 -12.76
C ILE A 219 11.48 12.54 -12.88
N LYS A 220 12.11 11.40 -13.14
CA LYS A 220 11.45 10.09 -13.17
C LYS A 220 11.17 9.62 -11.75
N VAL A 221 9.93 9.21 -11.48
CA VAL A 221 9.57 8.54 -10.22
C VAL A 221 9.47 7.04 -10.47
N VAL A 222 10.17 6.26 -9.65
CA VAL A 222 10.17 4.79 -9.68
C VAL A 222 9.63 4.28 -8.36
N MET A 223 8.66 3.35 -8.41
CA MET A 223 8.12 2.70 -7.22
C MET A 223 8.89 1.42 -6.91
N ILE A 224 9.32 1.28 -5.65
CA ILE A 224 9.99 0.07 -5.15
C ILE A 224 9.18 -0.46 -3.98
N THR A 225 8.78 -1.75 -4.00
CA THR A 225 7.92 -2.31 -2.96
C THR A 225 8.10 -3.82 -2.76
N GLY A 226 7.85 -4.29 -1.54
CA GLY A 226 7.71 -5.71 -1.24
C GLY A 226 6.35 -6.31 -1.63
N ASP A 227 5.39 -5.51 -2.09
CA ASP A 227 4.04 -5.94 -2.47
C ASP A 227 4.03 -6.75 -3.77
N HIS A 228 2.90 -7.43 -4.00
CA HIS A 228 2.66 -8.14 -5.25
C HIS A 228 2.59 -7.17 -6.44
N VAL A 229 3.14 -7.59 -7.61
CA VAL A 229 3.24 -6.76 -8.81
C VAL A 229 1.88 -6.19 -9.26
N VAL A 230 0.79 -6.94 -9.15
CA VAL A 230 -0.57 -6.47 -9.51
C VAL A 230 -0.99 -5.29 -8.64
N THR A 231 -0.79 -5.38 -7.32
CA THR A 231 -1.11 -4.30 -6.36
C THR A 231 -0.23 -3.07 -6.59
N ALA A 232 1.06 -3.27 -6.75
CA ALA A 232 2.02 -2.20 -7.02
C ALA A 232 1.69 -1.47 -8.34
N SER A 233 1.42 -2.23 -9.42
CA SER A 233 1.06 -1.67 -10.72
C SER A 233 -0.25 -0.89 -10.69
N GLY A 234 -1.26 -1.36 -9.93
CA GLY A 234 -2.52 -0.64 -9.78
C GLY A 234 -2.33 0.74 -9.16
N ILE A 235 -1.62 0.81 -8.04
CA ILE A 235 -1.31 2.07 -7.36
C ILE A 235 -0.38 2.96 -8.20
N ALA A 236 0.61 2.37 -8.88
CA ALA A 236 1.52 3.13 -9.73
C ALA A 236 0.81 3.76 -10.94
N ARG A 237 -0.16 3.07 -11.54
CA ARG A 237 -1.02 3.65 -12.60
C ARG A 237 -1.89 4.77 -12.06
N GLU A 238 -2.52 4.57 -10.92
CA GLU A 238 -3.37 5.57 -10.28
C GLU A 238 -2.61 6.86 -9.96
N LEU A 239 -1.36 6.74 -9.48
CA LEU A 239 -0.47 7.86 -9.22
C LEU A 239 0.16 8.46 -10.50
N GLY A 240 0.04 7.79 -11.63
CA GLY A 240 0.70 8.17 -12.87
C GLY A 240 2.21 7.88 -12.89
N ILE A 241 2.72 7.00 -12.04
CA ILE A 241 4.12 6.52 -12.05
C ILE A 241 4.30 5.52 -13.19
N LEU A 242 3.38 4.57 -13.36
CA LEU A 242 3.37 3.58 -14.43
C LEU A 242 2.45 4.04 -15.55
N THR A 243 2.99 4.30 -16.72
CA THR A 243 2.25 4.76 -17.91
C THR A 243 2.40 3.78 -19.09
N ASP A 244 1.73 4.06 -20.20
CA ASP A 244 1.84 3.24 -21.39
C ASP A 244 3.29 3.25 -21.91
N GLY A 245 3.84 2.06 -22.10
CA GLY A 245 5.24 1.85 -22.47
C GLY A 245 6.17 1.58 -21.30
N ASP A 246 5.75 1.88 -20.06
CA ASP A 246 6.53 1.53 -18.86
C ASP A 246 6.31 0.06 -18.45
N ARG A 247 7.31 -0.49 -17.76
CA ARG A 247 7.31 -1.87 -17.27
C ARG A 247 7.24 -1.91 -15.74
N ALA A 248 6.54 -2.95 -15.26
CA ALA A 248 6.62 -3.37 -13.86
C ALA A 248 7.27 -4.75 -13.83
N ILE A 249 8.30 -4.93 -13.02
CA ILE A 249 9.02 -6.20 -12.86
C ILE A 249 9.02 -6.65 -11.41
N THR A 250 9.25 -7.94 -11.20
CA THR A 250 9.41 -8.54 -9.88
C THR A 250 10.88 -8.62 -9.49
N GLY A 251 11.18 -8.77 -8.19
CA GLY A 251 12.53 -9.02 -7.71
C GLY A 251 13.16 -10.26 -8.34
N ALA A 252 12.38 -11.33 -8.57
CA ALA A 252 12.87 -12.54 -9.23
C ALA A 252 13.25 -12.31 -10.70
N GLU A 253 12.48 -11.46 -11.41
CA GLU A 253 12.85 -11.06 -12.79
C GLU A 253 14.10 -10.17 -12.78
N LEU A 254 14.22 -9.27 -11.81
CA LEU A 254 15.41 -8.43 -11.64
C LEU A 254 16.66 -9.29 -11.35
N ASP A 255 16.57 -10.25 -10.45
CA ASP A 255 17.66 -11.15 -10.07
C ASP A 255 18.12 -12.06 -11.22
N ALA A 256 17.24 -12.30 -12.20
CA ALA A 256 17.53 -13.11 -13.39
C ALA A 256 18.14 -12.30 -14.55
N MET A 257 18.10 -10.96 -14.50
CA MET A 257 18.69 -10.09 -15.52
C MET A 257 20.21 -10.02 -15.38
N THR A 258 20.89 -9.94 -16.51
CA THR A 258 22.31 -9.53 -16.57
C THR A 258 22.40 -7.99 -16.47
N ASP A 259 23.58 -7.48 -16.13
CA ASP A 259 23.82 -6.03 -16.06
C ASP A 259 23.52 -5.33 -17.39
N ASP A 260 23.90 -5.94 -18.52
CA ASP A 260 23.63 -5.41 -19.87
C ASP A 260 22.11 -5.34 -20.18
N GLU A 261 21.35 -6.35 -19.75
CA GLU A 261 19.89 -6.39 -19.92
C GLU A 261 19.21 -5.34 -19.02
N LEU A 262 19.70 -5.15 -17.81
CA LEU A 262 19.20 -4.14 -16.89
C LEU A 262 19.47 -2.73 -17.42
N ASP A 263 20.70 -2.48 -17.87
CA ASP A 263 21.08 -1.17 -18.45
C ASP A 263 20.21 -0.80 -19.66
N ALA A 264 19.87 -1.78 -20.50
CA ALA A 264 18.99 -1.57 -21.65
C ALA A 264 17.53 -1.31 -21.27
N ALA A 265 17.08 -1.83 -20.11
CA ALA A 265 15.67 -1.82 -19.71
C ALA A 265 15.35 -0.79 -18.62
N VAL A 266 16.33 -0.32 -17.82
CA VAL A 266 16.13 0.48 -16.60
C VAL A 266 15.33 1.75 -16.84
N GLU A 267 15.50 2.37 -18.01
CA GLU A 267 14.72 3.57 -18.34
C GLU A 267 13.23 3.30 -18.57
N GLN A 268 12.86 2.07 -18.90
CA GLN A 268 11.47 1.67 -19.13
C GLN A 268 10.82 1.08 -17.88
N ILE A 269 11.61 0.74 -16.85
CA ILE A 269 11.08 0.16 -15.62
C ILE A 269 10.65 1.28 -14.67
N ALA A 270 9.36 1.29 -14.31
CA ALA A 270 8.77 2.25 -13.39
C ALA A 270 8.36 1.62 -12.04
N VAL A 271 8.26 0.29 -11.97
CA VAL A 271 7.85 -0.43 -10.76
C VAL A 271 8.70 -1.66 -10.54
N TYR A 272 9.30 -1.75 -9.36
CA TYR A 272 9.98 -2.94 -8.85
C TYR A 272 9.16 -3.53 -7.70
N ALA A 273 8.55 -4.68 -7.92
CA ALA A 273 7.65 -5.35 -6.98
C ALA A 273 8.28 -6.60 -6.38
N ARG A 274 7.89 -6.99 -5.16
CA ARG A 274 8.45 -8.14 -4.45
C ARG A 274 9.98 -8.14 -4.35
N VAL A 275 10.56 -6.95 -4.23
CA VAL A 275 12.00 -6.80 -4.03
C VAL A 275 12.38 -7.03 -2.58
N SER A 276 13.51 -7.69 -2.37
CA SER A 276 14.10 -7.84 -1.04
C SER A 276 14.67 -6.49 -0.54
N PRO A 277 14.93 -6.35 0.77
CA PRO A 277 15.63 -5.17 1.29
C PRO A 277 17.02 -4.97 0.67
N GLU A 278 17.66 -6.05 0.21
CA GLU A 278 18.98 -6.04 -0.43
C GLU A 278 18.94 -5.42 -1.83
N ASN A 279 17.79 -5.51 -2.51
CA ASN A 279 17.57 -4.96 -3.85
C ASN A 279 17.03 -3.51 -3.82
N LYS A 280 16.78 -2.96 -2.64
CA LYS A 280 16.38 -1.57 -2.41
C LYS A 280 17.58 -0.64 -2.25
#